data_b07c483646e401ecc14144b85d45cc4a
#
_entry.id   b07c483646e401ecc14144b85d45cc4a
#
_cell.length_a   1.000
_cell.length_b   1.000
_cell.length_c   1.000
_cell.angle_alpha   90.00
_cell.angle_beta   90.00
_cell.angle_gamma   90.00
#
_symmetry.space_group_name_H-M   'P 1'
#
loop_
_entity.id
_entity.type
_entity.pdbx_description
1 polymer ?
#
loop_
_entity_poly.entity_id
_entity_poly.type
_entity_poly.pdbx_seq_one_letter_code
_entity_poly.pdbx_strand_id
1 'polypeptide(L)'
;MRIPPQSVDPKIKNYHWGDFTQALFDAYDRGGDTVVLVDLNGNLSEGPGFNVFAILDHHVITPGNTVLEGITQRTILELCDELGVPCRAGILSPAQLQQADEVFLSSTAGGIMPATCIDGKPIGDGRPGPFTLQLRDLYWAKHEQGWHTTPIDYDYPAPLRSESTPQSNLSRK
;
A
#
# COMPACT_ATOMS: atom_id res chain seq x y z
N MET A 1 11.91 8.51 7.95
CA MET A 1 11.42 9.64 7.11
C MET A 1 11.62 9.27 5.66
N ARG A 2 10.68 9.58 4.78
CA ARG A 2 10.74 9.29 3.32
C ARG A 2 11.80 10.12 2.62
N ILE A 3 12.37 9.57 1.55
CA ILE A 3 13.19 10.31 0.59
C ILE A 3 12.35 11.45 0.00
N PRO A 4 12.88 12.68 -0.11
CA PRO A 4 12.13 13.81 -0.67
C PRO A 4 11.65 13.56 -2.11
N PRO A 5 10.43 13.97 -2.48
CA PRO A 5 9.91 13.80 -3.85
C PRO A 5 10.78 14.44 -4.94
N GLN A 6 11.57 15.45 -4.58
CA GLN A 6 12.53 16.09 -5.50
C GLN A 6 13.72 15.19 -5.84
N SER A 7 14.03 14.21 -4.99
CA SER A 7 15.12 13.26 -5.22
C SER A 7 14.64 11.98 -5.90
N VAL A 8 13.47 11.48 -5.50
CA VAL A 8 12.84 10.29 -6.08
C VAL A 8 11.33 10.53 -6.10
N ASP A 9 10.74 10.59 -7.29
CA ASP A 9 9.30 10.77 -7.46
C ASP A 9 8.56 9.55 -6.86
N PRO A 10 7.77 9.71 -5.79
CA PRO A 10 7.07 8.60 -5.15
C PRO A 10 5.97 7.99 -6.04
N LYS A 11 5.47 8.73 -7.04
CA LYS A 11 4.44 8.25 -7.98
C LYS A 11 4.98 7.25 -8.98
N ILE A 12 6.30 7.21 -9.16
CA ILE A 12 6.96 6.24 -10.03
C ILE A 12 7.43 5.06 -9.18
N LYS A 13 6.91 3.86 -9.46
CA LYS A 13 7.37 2.64 -8.77
C LYS A 13 8.83 2.38 -9.08
N ASN A 14 9.65 2.34 -8.03
CA ASN A 14 11.11 2.27 -8.15
C ASN A 14 11.72 1.35 -7.09
N TYR A 15 13.04 1.18 -7.12
CA TYR A 15 13.80 0.31 -6.21
C TYR A 15 14.59 1.09 -5.14
N HIS A 16 14.36 2.39 -4.96
CA HIS A 16 14.97 3.19 -3.90
C HIS A 16 14.29 2.91 -2.57
N TRP A 17 14.64 1.81 -1.95
CA TRP A 17 14.03 1.31 -0.72
C TRP A 17 14.91 1.50 0.52
N GLY A 18 15.98 2.27 0.43
CA GLY A 18 16.93 2.46 1.53
C GLY A 18 16.27 3.03 2.78
N ASP A 19 15.41 4.03 2.62
CA ASP A 19 14.63 4.64 3.71
C ASP A 19 13.62 3.66 4.32
N PHE A 20 12.91 2.89 3.52
CA PHE A 20 12.00 1.86 3.99
C PHE A 20 12.73 0.74 4.73
N THR A 21 13.83 0.23 4.16
CA THR A 21 14.60 -0.87 4.74
C THR A 21 15.15 -0.48 6.10
N GLN A 22 15.80 0.68 6.21
CA GLN A 22 16.32 1.17 7.49
C GLN A 22 15.21 1.37 8.52
N ALA A 23 14.13 2.02 8.15
CA ALA A 23 13.01 2.26 9.07
C ALA A 23 12.31 0.95 9.50
N LEU A 24 12.29 -0.07 8.63
CA LEU A 24 11.74 -1.38 8.98
C LEU A 24 12.60 -2.09 10.03
N PHE A 25 13.93 -2.04 9.92
CA PHE A 25 14.82 -2.54 10.97
C PHE A 25 14.65 -1.78 12.28
N ASP A 26 14.55 -0.44 12.22
CA ASP A 26 14.26 0.38 13.40
C ASP A 26 12.92 0.00 14.06
N ALA A 27 11.90 -0.35 13.28
CA ALA A 27 10.63 -0.82 13.79
C ALA A 27 10.73 -2.19 14.45
N TYR A 28 11.44 -3.14 13.85
CA TYR A 28 11.69 -4.48 14.42
C TYR A 28 12.44 -4.41 15.74
N ASP A 29 13.46 -3.56 15.84
CA ASP A 29 14.22 -3.35 17.08
C ASP A 29 13.34 -2.79 18.22
N ARG A 30 12.23 -2.15 17.87
CA ARG A 30 11.22 -1.64 18.83
C ARG A 30 10.03 -2.57 19.01
N GLY A 31 10.05 -3.78 18.42
CA GLY A 31 8.98 -4.77 18.53
C GLY A 31 7.75 -4.49 17.62
N GLY A 32 7.89 -3.64 16.61
CA GLY A 32 6.86 -3.40 15.61
C GLY A 32 6.94 -4.42 14.47
N ASP A 33 5.81 -4.69 13.81
CA ASP A 33 5.72 -5.59 12.66
C ASP A 33 6.07 -4.90 11.33
N THR A 34 5.84 -3.59 11.26
CA THR A 34 6.10 -2.76 10.08
C THR A 34 6.19 -1.28 10.46
N VAL A 35 6.32 -0.40 9.47
CA VAL A 35 6.50 1.04 9.70
C VAL A 35 5.72 1.86 8.67
N VAL A 36 5.17 2.98 9.12
CA VAL A 36 4.69 4.07 8.23
C VAL A 36 5.64 5.24 8.37
N LEU A 37 6.16 5.72 7.25
CA LEU A 37 7.08 6.85 7.23
C LEU A 37 6.33 8.18 7.14
N VAL A 38 7.02 9.24 7.54
CA VAL A 38 6.55 10.62 7.37
C VAL A 38 7.37 11.34 6.30
N ASP A 39 6.76 12.34 5.67
CA ASP A 39 7.44 13.25 4.74
C ASP A 39 8.31 14.30 5.49
N LEU A 40 8.92 15.22 4.75
CA LEU A 40 9.75 16.30 5.32
C LEU A 40 8.96 17.29 6.18
N ASN A 41 7.64 17.35 6.04
CA ASN A 41 6.77 18.21 6.81
C ASN A 41 6.21 17.50 8.06
N GLY A 42 6.59 16.23 8.28
CA GLY A 42 6.09 15.41 9.38
C GLY A 42 4.69 14.80 9.13
N ASN A 43 4.14 14.91 7.93
CA ASN A 43 2.89 14.24 7.58
C ASN A 43 3.15 12.79 7.18
N LEU A 44 2.15 11.94 7.38
CA LEU A 44 2.24 10.54 6.99
C LEU A 44 2.42 10.41 5.47
N SER A 45 3.20 9.44 5.10
CA SER A 45 3.43 9.00 3.72
C SER A 45 2.93 7.55 3.57
N GLU A 46 3.80 6.63 3.32
CA GLU A 46 3.49 5.22 3.08
C GLU A 46 4.45 4.32 3.84
N GLY A 47 4.19 3.02 3.83
CA GLY A 47 5.12 2.03 4.34
C GLY A 47 5.75 1.17 3.24
N PRO A 48 6.61 0.21 3.62
CA PRO A 48 7.29 -0.68 2.69
C PRO A 48 6.32 -1.52 1.86
N GLY A 49 5.92 -1.02 0.68
CA GLY A 49 5.05 -1.72 -0.26
C GLY A 49 3.55 -1.65 0.05
N PHE A 50 3.10 -0.71 0.87
CA PHE A 50 1.69 -0.50 1.18
C PHE A 50 1.34 0.97 1.40
N ASN A 51 0.06 1.31 1.18
CA ASN A 51 -0.52 2.59 1.57
C ASN A 51 -1.24 2.43 2.93
N VAL A 52 -1.39 3.53 3.66
CA VAL A 52 -2.08 3.60 4.95
C VAL A 52 -3.37 4.39 4.84
N PHE A 53 -4.38 3.97 5.58
CA PHE A 53 -5.68 4.62 5.68
C PHE A 53 -6.08 4.80 7.13
N ALA A 54 -6.71 5.91 7.43
CA ALA A 54 -7.34 6.20 8.71
C ALA A 54 -8.84 6.45 8.53
N ILE A 55 -9.64 5.98 9.45
CA ILE A 55 -11.07 6.30 9.56
C ILE A 55 -11.25 7.24 10.73
N LEU A 56 -11.77 8.42 10.45
CA LEU A 56 -12.01 9.50 11.40
C LEU A 56 -13.42 10.04 11.18
N ASP A 57 -14.25 10.00 12.18
CA ASP A 57 -15.63 10.51 12.10
C ASP A 57 -16.37 10.02 10.84
N HIS A 58 -16.31 8.72 10.56
CA HIS A 58 -16.90 8.08 9.38
C HIS A 58 -16.32 8.53 8.01
N HIS A 59 -15.17 9.20 8.00
CA HIS A 59 -14.46 9.58 6.77
C HIS A 59 -13.18 8.76 6.64
N VAL A 60 -12.94 8.22 5.46
CA VAL A 60 -11.70 7.51 5.14
C VAL A 60 -10.69 8.49 4.54
N ILE A 61 -9.49 8.56 5.10
CA ILE A 61 -8.41 9.44 4.63
C ILE A 61 -7.15 8.60 4.40
N THR A 62 -6.49 8.85 3.27
CA THR A 62 -5.18 8.27 2.96
C THR A 62 -4.21 9.36 2.53
N PRO A 63 -2.91 9.30 2.83
CA PRO A 63 -1.93 10.21 2.27
C PRO A 63 -1.94 10.21 0.75
N GLY A 64 -1.82 11.40 0.12
CA GLY A 64 -1.97 11.54 -1.33
C GLY A 64 -0.75 12.13 -2.07
N ASN A 65 0.09 12.90 -1.40
CA ASN A 65 1.09 13.70 -2.12
C ASN A 65 2.49 13.10 -2.16
N THR A 66 2.84 12.22 -1.22
CA THR A 66 4.20 11.68 -1.02
C THR A 66 4.21 10.16 -1.04
N VAL A 67 3.31 9.55 -1.78
CA VAL A 67 3.06 8.11 -1.83
C VAL A 67 2.98 7.61 -3.28
N LEU A 68 3.22 6.33 -3.46
CA LEU A 68 2.82 5.64 -4.67
C LEU A 68 1.29 5.53 -4.70
N GLU A 69 0.67 5.96 -5.80
CA GLU A 69 -0.75 5.76 -6.04
C GLU A 69 -1.02 4.26 -6.33
N GLY A 70 -1.13 3.47 -5.26
CA GLY A 70 -1.26 2.02 -5.34
C GLY A 70 -2.54 1.59 -6.05
N ILE A 71 -2.49 0.47 -6.80
CA ILE A 71 -3.69 -0.08 -7.46
C ILE A 71 -4.74 -0.41 -6.40
N THR A 72 -4.36 -1.08 -5.30
CA THR A 72 -5.27 -1.39 -4.20
C THR A 72 -5.78 -0.12 -3.51
N GLN A 73 -4.96 0.94 -3.41
CA GLN A 73 -5.42 2.22 -2.89
C GLN A 73 -6.57 2.80 -3.74
N ARG A 74 -6.42 2.81 -5.07
CA ARG A 74 -7.48 3.29 -5.98
C ARG A 74 -8.74 2.43 -5.91
N THR A 75 -8.57 1.11 -5.85
CA THR A 75 -9.66 0.16 -5.66
C THR A 75 -10.46 0.45 -4.38
N ILE A 76 -9.78 0.80 -3.28
CA ILE A 76 -10.44 1.17 -2.02
C ILE A 76 -11.25 2.46 -2.16
N LEU A 77 -10.75 3.47 -2.89
CA LEU A 77 -11.53 4.69 -3.16
C LEU A 77 -12.83 4.37 -3.91
N GLU A 78 -12.78 3.47 -4.91
CA GLU A 78 -13.96 3.00 -5.65
C GLU A 78 -14.95 2.26 -4.73
N LEU A 79 -14.46 1.38 -3.85
CA LEU A 79 -15.31 0.65 -2.90
C LEU A 79 -15.96 1.56 -1.86
N CYS A 80 -15.26 2.58 -1.37
CA CYS A 80 -15.82 3.57 -0.47
C CYS A 80 -16.93 4.38 -1.16
N ASP A 81 -16.74 4.77 -2.42
CA ASP A 81 -17.77 5.46 -3.22
C ASP A 81 -19.01 4.58 -3.38
N GLU A 82 -18.85 3.29 -3.70
CA GLU A 82 -19.94 2.32 -3.80
C GLU A 82 -20.71 2.15 -2.47
N LEU A 83 -19.99 2.18 -1.35
CA LEU A 83 -20.57 2.08 -0.01
C LEU A 83 -21.18 3.41 0.47
N GLY A 84 -21.02 4.49 -0.28
CA GLY A 84 -21.47 5.83 0.11
C GLY A 84 -20.67 6.42 1.29
N VAL A 85 -19.44 5.93 1.51
CA VAL A 85 -18.55 6.42 2.57
C VAL A 85 -17.57 7.43 2.01
N PRO A 86 -17.54 8.67 2.53
CA PRO A 86 -16.58 9.67 2.08
C PRO A 86 -15.15 9.19 2.22
N CYS A 87 -14.42 9.14 1.10
CA CYS A 87 -13.02 8.73 1.07
C CYS A 87 -12.20 9.71 0.23
N ARG A 88 -11.03 10.12 0.72
CA ARG A 88 -10.17 11.04 -0.01
C ARG A 88 -8.70 10.81 0.24
N ALA A 89 -7.88 11.09 -0.76
CA ALA A 89 -6.46 11.31 -0.59
C ALA A 89 -6.20 12.74 -0.08
N GLY A 90 -5.30 12.90 0.88
CA GLY A 90 -5.04 14.20 1.48
C GLY A 90 -3.86 14.19 2.44
N ILE A 91 -3.79 15.20 3.30
CA ILE A 91 -2.79 15.28 4.36
C ILE A 91 -3.34 14.52 5.56
N LEU A 92 -2.51 13.67 6.14
CA LEU A 92 -2.79 12.91 7.35
C LEU A 92 -1.58 13.01 8.29
N SER A 93 -1.79 13.48 9.51
CA SER A 93 -0.72 13.60 10.49
C SER A 93 -0.62 12.34 11.37
N PRO A 94 0.55 12.07 11.99
CA PRO A 94 0.69 11.00 12.98
C PRO A 94 -0.31 11.11 14.14
N ALA A 95 -0.61 12.34 14.57
CA ALA A 95 -1.58 12.58 15.64
C ALA A 95 -3.00 12.16 15.24
N GLN A 96 -3.42 12.46 14.01
CA GLN A 96 -4.72 12.02 13.48
C GLN A 96 -4.77 10.49 13.36
N LEU A 97 -3.68 9.85 12.93
CA LEU A 97 -3.61 8.39 12.85
C LEU A 97 -3.79 7.73 14.22
N GLN A 98 -3.19 8.30 15.26
CA GLN A 98 -3.33 7.84 16.65
C GLN A 98 -4.75 8.03 17.23
N GLN A 99 -5.49 8.98 16.70
CA GLN A 99 -6.87 9.30 17.12
C GLN A 99 -7.93 8.65 16.23
N ALA A 100 -7.51 7.89 15.22
CA ALA A 100 -8.42 7.25 14.30
C ALA A 100 -9.29 6.19 14.99
N ASP A 101 -10.54 6.07 14.56
CA ASP A 101 -11.46 5.02 14.98
C ASP A 101 -10.97 3.65 14.50
N GLU A 102 -10.47 3.60 13.26
CA GLU A 102 -9.87 2.42 12.64
C GLU A 102 -8.68 2.84 11.76
N VAL A 103 -7.71 1.95 11.64
CA VAL A 103 -6.58 2.09 10.71
C VAL A 103 -6.40 0.81 9.92
N PHE A 104 -6.10 0.92 8.65
CA PHE A 104 -5.74 -0.22 7.82
C PHE A 104 -4.66 0.10 6.79
N LEU A 105 -4.00 -0.92 6.32
CA LEU A 105 -2.99 -0.88 5.29
C LEU A 105 -3.53 -1.52 4.01
N SER A 106 -3.01 -1.12 2.86
CA SER A 106 -3.41 -1.72 1.59
C SER A 106 -2.22 -2.05 0.70
N SER A 107 -2.21 -3.25 0.16
CA SER A 107 -1.19 -3.69 -0.80
C SER A 107 -1.77 -4.71 -1.78
N THR A 108 -1.11 -4.89 -2.93
CA THR A 108 -1.48 -5.94 -3.89
C THR A 108 -1.34 -7.34 -3.29
N ALA A 109 -0.36 -7.56 -2.41
CA ALA A 109 -0.11 -8.87 -1.81
C ALA A 109 -1.08 -9.20 -0.67
N GLY A 110 -1.45 -8.21 0.15
CA GLY A 110 -2.25 -8.44 1.37
C GLY A 110 -3.69 -7.96 1.27
N GLY A 111 -4.07 -7.28 0.17
CA GLY A 111 -5.38 -6.62 0.10
C GLY A 111 -5.51 -5.54 1.16
N ILE A 112 -6.53 -5.64 2.00
CA ILE A 112 -6.84 -4.72 3.09
C ILE A 112 -6.48 -5.39 4.43
N MET A 113 -5.54 -4.80 5.15
CA MET A 113 -4.97 -5.35 6.38
C MET A 113 -5.23 -4.40 7.56
N PRO A 114 -6.02 -4.79 8.58
CA PRO A 114 -6.23 -3.97 9.76
C PRO A 114 -4.92 -3.68 10.51
N ALA A 115 -4.75 -2.47 11.03
CA ALA A 115 -3.71 -2.10 11.98
C ALA A 115 -4.39 -1.74 13.32
N THR A 116 -4.09 -2.49 14.35
CA THR A 116 -4.78 -2.38 15.66
C THR A 116 -3.94 -1.72 16.74
N CYS A 117 -2.66 -1.50 16.46
CA CYS A 117 -1.72 -0.88 17.40
C CYS A 117 -0.70 -0.03 16.64
N ILE A 118 -0.44 1.17 17.09
CA ILE A 118 0.56 2.09 16.52
C ILE A 118 1.42 2.64 17.66
N ASP A 119 2.75 2.48 17.55
CA ASP A 119 3.73 2.90 18.57
C ASP A 119 3.37 2.41 19.98
N GLY A 120 2.93 1.13 20.07
CA GLY A 120 2.53 0.49 21.33
C GLY A 120 1.19 0.95 21.92
N LYS A 121 0.43 1.78 21.19
CA LYS A 121 -0.90 2.24 21.61
C LYS A 121 -1.98 1.58 20.77
N PRO A 122 -3.04 1.05 21.38
CA PRO A 122 -4.16 0.49 20.63
C PRO A 122 -4.87 1.57 19.81
N ILE A 123 -5.37 1.20 18.64
CA ILE A 123 -6.32 1.98 17.84
C ILE A 123 -7.72 1.48 18.17
N GLY A 124 -8.63 2.40 18.47
CA GLY A 124 -9.96 2.03 18.95
C GLY A 124 -9.90 1.15 20.20
N ASP A 125 -10.48 -0.02 20.14
CA ASP A 125 -10.45 -1.03 21.21
C ASP A 125 -9.28 -2.04 21.06
N GLY A 126 -8.36 -1.82 20.14
CA GLY A 126 -7.23 -2.71 19.85
C GLY A 126 -7.60 -3.92 19.00
N ARG A 127 -8.75 -3.90 18.34
CA ARG A 127 -9.24 -4.95 17.44
C ARG A 127 -9.45 -4.41 16.04
N PRO A 128 -9.49 -5.28 15.01
CA PRO A 128 -9.90 -4.87 13.68
C PRO A 128 -11.29 -4.22 13.69
N GLY A 129 -11.39 -3.00 13.17
CA GLY A 129 -12.63 -2.26 13.17
C GLY A 129 -13.66 -2.80 12.17
N PRO A 130 -14.97 -2.59 12.43
CA PRO A 130 -16.05 -3.18 11.65
C PRO A 130 -16.07 -2.72 10.19
N PHE A 131 -15.76 -1.46 9.93
CA PHE A 131 -15.74 -0.94 8.55
C PHE A 131 -14.55 -1.52 7.77
N THR A 132 -13.38 -1.60 8.38
CA THR A 132 -12.19 -2.25 7.76
C THR A 132 -12.49 -3.69 7.39
N LEU A 133 -13.17 -4.44 8.27
CA LEU A 133 -13.56 -5.82 7.99
C LEU A 133 -14.58 -5.91 6.85
N GLN A 134 -15.60 -5.07 6.86
CA GLN A 134 -16.59 -4.99 5.77
C GLN A 134 -15.93 -4.68 4.42
N LEU A 135 -15.04 -3.70 4.39
CA LEU A 135 -14.34 -3.29 3.19
C LEU A 135 -13.41 -4.41 2.66
N ARG A 136 -12.71 -5.11 3.56
CA ARG A 136 -11.87 -6.26 3.22
C ARG A 136 -12.69 -7.40 2.61
N ASP A 137 -13.81 -7.72 3.23
CA ASP A 137 -14.65 -8.84 2.78
C ASP A 137 -15.29 -8.50 1.42
N LEU A 138 -15.72 -7.26 1.21
CA LEU A 138 -16.21 -6.78 -0.08
C LEU A 138 -15.12 -6.82 -1.15
N TYR A 139 -13.90 -6.38 -0.82
CA TYR A 139 -12.75 -6.40 -1.73
C TYR A 139 -12.51 -7.81 -2.27
N TRP A 140 -12.41 -8.80 -1.40
CA TRP A 140 -12.16 -10.18 -1.82
C TRP A 140 -13.35 -10.80 -2.55
N ALA A 141 -14.58 -10.59 -2.09
CA ALA A 141 -15.77 -11.09 -2.77
C ALA A 141 -15.89 -10.57 -4.21
N LYS A 142 -15.55 -9.30 -4.45
CA LYS A 142 -15.55 -8.73 -5.80
C LYS A 142 -14.46 -9.34 -6.69
N HIS A 143 -13.28 -9.59 -6.15
CA HIS A 143 -12.20 -10.25 -6.90
C HIS A 143 -12.59 -11.68 -7.31
N GLU A 144 -13.24 -12.43 -6.44
CA GLU A 144 -13.78 -13.77 -6.75
C GLU A 144 -14.83 -13.72 -7.88
N GLN A 145 -15.57 -12.63 -8.00
CA GLN A 145 -16.54 -12.38 -9.07
C GLN A 145 -15.91 -11.88 -10.38
N GLY A 146 -14.60 -11.71 -10.42
CA GLY A 146 -13.87 -11.26 -11.62
C GLY A 146 -13.67 -9.75 -11.71
N TRP A 147 -14.04 -8.96 -10.69
CA TRP A 147 -13.84 -7.52 -10.70
C TRP A 147 -12.36 -7.16 -10.57
N HIS A 148 -11.85 -6.34 -11.49
CA HIS A 148 -10.42 -5.97 -11.60
C HIS A 148 -9.45 -7.17 -11.63
N THR A 149 -9.90 -8.32 -12.13
CA THR A 149 -9.08 -9.52 -12.28
C THR A 149 -8.89 -9.90 -13.73
N THR A 150 -7.81 -10.58 -14.03
CA THR A 150 -7.56 -11.19 -15.33
C THR A 150 -7.44 -12.70 -15.12
N PRO A 151 -8.32 -13.52 -15.74
CA PRO A 151 -8.19 -14.97 -15.67
C PRO A 151 -6.83 -15.42 -16.20
N ILE A 152 -6.21 -16.38 -15.52
CA ILE A 152 -4.98 -17.01 -15.98
C ILE A 152 -5.37 -18.25 -16.77
N ASP A 153 -5.01 -18.27 -18.06
CA ASP A 153 -5.10 -19.46 -18.89
C ASP A 153 -3.83 -20.30 -18.70
N TYR A 154 -3.94 -21.36 -17.95
CA TYR A 154 -2.83 -22.29 -17.69
C TYR A 154 -2.49 -23.17 -18.88
N ASP A 155 -3.39 -23.29 -19.87
CA ASP A 155 -3.20 -24.06 -21.09
C ASP A 155 -2.63 -23.21 -22.22
N TYR A 156 -2.40 -21.90 -21.96
CA TYR A 156 -1.80 -21.01 -22.95
C TYR A 156 -0.39 -21.51 -23.32
N PRO A 157 -0.13 -21.88 -24.58
CA PRO A 157 1.17 -22.39 -24.97
C PRO A 157 2.24 -21.34 -24.68
N ALA A 158 3.32 -21.76 -24.02
CA ALA A 158 4.46 -20.87 -23.78
C ALA A 158 4.91 -20.27 -25.12
N PRO A 159 5.15 -18.97 -25.19
CA PRO A 159 5.65 -18.35 -26.41
C PRO A 159 6.93 -19.10 -26.84
N LEU A 160 6.95 -19.55 -28.11
CA LEU A 160 8.14 -20.18 -28.69
C LEU A 160 9.33 -19.26 -28.40
N ARG A 161 10.31 -19.77 -27.65
CA ARG A 161 11.57 -19.05 -27.49
C ARG A 161 12.06 -18.73 -28.87
N SER A 162 12.17 -17.44 -29.23
CA SER A 162 12.85 -17.03 -30.45
C SER A 162 14.21 -17.70 -30.46
N GLU A 163 14.50 -18.53 -31.47
CA GLU A 163 15.79 -19.15 -31.63
C GLU A 163 16.84 -18.06 -31.50
N SER A 164 17.72 -18.23 -30.55
CA SER A 164 18.84 -17.31 -30.33
C SER A 164 19.58 -17.12 -31.64
N THR A 165 19.61 -15.91 -32.16
CA THR A 165 20.45 -15.51 -33.27
C THR A 165 21.87 -16.01 -33.00
N PRO A 166 22.52 -16.76 -33.91
CA PRO A 166 23.87 -17.25 -33.70
C PRO A 166 24.78 -16.06 -33.41
N GLN A 167 25.52 -16.12 -32.31
CA GLN A 167 26.56 -15.15 -32.00
C GLN A 167 27.53 -15.13 -33.15
N SER A 168 27.59 -14.03 -33.90
CA SER A 168 28.67 -13.80 -34.90
C SER A 168 29.99 -13.77 -34.15
N ASN A 169 30.84 -14.74 -34.45
CA ASN A 169 32.25 -14.79 -34.03
C ASN A 169 32.96 -13.50 -34.46
N LEU A 170 33.10 -12.56 -33.57
CA LEU A 170 34.06 -11.46 -33.69
C LEU A 170 35.42 -12.05 -33.39
N SER A 171 36.12 -12.53 -34.45
CA SER A 171 37.53 -12.87 -34.41
C SER A 171 38.35 -11.64 -34.03
N ARG A 172 39.05 -11.75 -32.91
CA ARG A 172 40.10 -10.80 -32.50
C ARG A 172 41.19 -10.77 -33.58
N LYS A 173 41.50 -9.61 -34.09
CA LYS A 173 42.81 -9.24 -34.60
C LYS A 173 43.37 -8.10 -33.76
#